data_843ffc2d289cad04706dfc952654f591
#
_entry.id   843ffc2d289cad04706dfc952654f591
#
_cell.length_a   1.000
_cell.length_b   1.000
_cell.length_c   1.000
_cell.angle_alpha   90.00
_cell.angle_beta   90.00
_cell.angle_gamma   90.00
#
_symmetry.space_group_name_H-M   'P 1'
#
loop_
_entity.id
_entity.type
_entity.pdbx_description
1 polymer ?
#
loop_
_entity_poly.entity_id
_entity_poly.type
_entity_poly.pdbx_seq_one_letter_code
_entity_poly.pdbx_strand_id
1 'polypeptide(L)'
;MMIPNIKFEAEYMVYSKKIENNDILINCIDISNKEIIKTWLVKTVVNQPKVSQVIKVNCLIGNSTQVKFSFTSPLNTWSVLNFESSNRNMVELPVEQIAFNSEENKIITINICKSLVAGRGTAYVFISDSDNLFNQIIQVDIVHY
;
A
#
# COMPACT_ATOMS: atom_id res chain seq x y z
N MET A 1 6.77 49.94 -11.47
CA MET A 1 7.04 49.19 -10.25
C MET A 1 7.04 47.71 -10.62
N MET A 2 8.20 47.05 -10.71
CA MET A 2 8.26 45.60 -11.01
C MET A 2 7.88 44.85 -9.75
N ILE A 3 6.82 44.06 -9.80
CA ILE A 3 6.46 43.11 -8.74
C ILE A 3 7.52 41.99 -8.76
N PRO A 4 8.22 41.73 -7.65
CA PRO A 4 9.20 40.65 -7.63
C PRO A 4 8.50 39.34 -7.97
N ASN A 5 9.12 38.55 -8.86
CA ASN A 5 8.68 37.17 -9.14
C ASN A 5 8.77 36.33 -7.86
N ILE A 6 7.68 36.25 -7.11
CA ILE A 6 7.60 35.39 -5.95
C ILE A 6 7.30 33.99 -6.47
N LYS A 7 8.26 33.09 -6.31
CA LYS A 7 8.11 31.67 -6.62
C LYS A 7 7.52 30.96 -5.39
N PHE A 8 6.35 30.36 -5.57
CA PHE A 8 5.75 29.48 -4.54
C PHE A 8 6.02 28.05 -4.95
N GLU A 9 6.51 27.25 -4.02
CA GLU A 9 6.59 25.80 -4.13
C GLU A 9 5.57 25.20 -3.16
N ALA A 10 4.77 24.26 -3.67
CA ALA A 10 3.86 23.48 -2.85
C ALA A 10 4.03 22.01 -3.23
N GLU A 11 4.30 21.17 -2.23
CA GLU A 11 4.46 19.75 -2.39
C GLU A 11 3.14 19.05 -2.02
N TYR A 12 2.66 18.17 -2.91
CA TYR A 12 1.42 17.44 -2.71
C TYR A 12 1.69 15.95 -2.80
N MET A 13 1.16 15.19 -1.85
CA MET A 13 1.20 13.75 -1.86
C MET A 13 -0.21 13.21 -2.14
N VAL A 14 -0.34 12.41 -3.20
CA VAL A 14 -1.62 11.83 -3.61
C VAL A 14 -1.62 10.34 -3.26
N TYR A 15 -2.56 9.93 -2.39
CA TYR A 15 -2.78 8.53 -2.07
C TYR A 15 -4.06 8.06 -2.74
N SER A 16 -3.97 6.97 -3.52
CA SER A 16 -5.16 6.31 -4.04
C SER A 16 -5.38 4.97 -3.32
N LYS A 17 -6.60 4.75 -2.83
CA LYS A 17 -7.05 3.48 -2.22
C LYS A 17 -7.69 2.53 -3.22
N LYS A 18 -7.86 2.95 -4.46
CA LYS A 18 -8.49 2.19 -5.53
C LYS A 18 -7.65 2.25 -6.79
N ILE A 19 -7.72 1.18 -7.60
CA ILE A 19 -7.13 1.14 -8.94
C ILE A 19 -8.10 1.86 -9.87
N GLU A 20 -7.91 3.15 -10.03
CA GLU A 20 -8.71 3.99 -10.91
C GLU A 20 -7.91 5.20 -11.36
N ASN A 21 -8.26 5.73 -12.53
CA ASN A 21 -7.70 6.98 -13.00
C ASN A 21 -8.51 8.13 -12.39
N ASN A 22 -7.84 9.07 -11.76
CA ASN A 22 -8.48 10.24 -11.17
C ASN A 22 -7.89 11.53 -11.75
N ASP A 23 -8.76 12.47 -12.04
CA ASP A 23 -8.41 13.82 -12.39
C ASP A 23 -8.67 14.73 -11.19
N ILE A 24 -7.61 15.39 -10.69
CA ILE A 24 -7.67 16.29 -9.55
C ILE A 24 -7.41 17.70 -10.04
N LEU A 25 -8.34 18.61 -9.77
CA LEU A 25 -8.17 20.04 -10.02
C LEU A 25 -7.62 20.73 -8.77
N ILE A 26 -6.47 21.36 -8.90
CA ILE A 26 -5.87 22.18 -7.84
C ILE A 26 -5.97 23.63 -8.24
N ASN A 27 -6.72 24.43 -7.47
CA ASN A 27 -6.91 25.84 -7.72
C ASN A 27 -6.07 26.68 -6.75
N CYS A 28 -5.30 27.60 -7.28
CA CYS A 28 -4.69 28.68 -6.50
C CYS A 28 -5.64 29.88 -6.52
N ILE A 29 -6.09 30.32 -5.35
CA ILE A 29 -7.09 31.38 -5.20
C ILE A 29 -6.47 32.54 -4.44
N ASP A 30 -6.63 33.77 -4.95
CA ASP A 30 -6.40 35.00 -4.20
C ASP A 30 -7.51 35.12 -3.16
N ILE A 31 -7.14 35.02 -1.89
CA ILE A 31 -8.09 35.08 -0.77
C ILE A 31 -8.72 36.50 -0.66
N SER A 32 -7.98 37.52 -1.05
CA SER A 32 -8.43 38.92 -0.95
C SER A 32 -9.53 39.23 -1.96
N ASN A 33 -9.34 38.79 -3.19
CA ASN A 33 -10.22 39.07 -4.32
C ASN A 33 -11.17 37.92 -4.64
N LYS A 34 -10.94 36.73 -4.04
CA LYS A 34 -11.66 35.47 -4.33
C LYS A 34 -11.58 35.04 -5.80
N GLU A 35 -10.49 35.41 -6.47
CA GLU A 35 -10.24 35.07 -7.86
C GLU A 35 -9.30 33.87 -8.00
N ILE A 36 -9.57 33.02 -8.98
CA ILE A 36 -8.68 31.89 -9.32
C ILE A 36 -7.50 32.47 -10.11
N ILE A 37 -6.31 32.44 -9.51
CA ILE A 37 -5.08 32.87 -10.15
C ILE A 37 -4.58 31.83 -11.14
N LYS A 38 -4.66 30.55 -10.75
CA LYS A 38 -4.16 29.44 -11.54
C LYS A 38 -4.84 28.12 -11.17
N THR A 39 -5.04 27.28 -12.16
CA THR A 39 -5.58 25.93 -12.02
C THR A 39 -4.61 24.93 -12.61
N TRP A 40 -4.36 23.83 -11.89
CA TRP A 40 -3.62 22.68 -12.40
C TRP A 40 -4.55 21.48 -12.45
N LEU A 41 -4.49 20.77 -13.58
CA LEU A 41 -5.10 19.45 -13.72
C LEU A 41 -4.02 18.39 -13.46
N VAL A 42 -4.16 17.65 -12.37
CA VAL A 42 -3.28 16.53 -12.03
C VAL A 42 -3.99 15.24 -12.42
N LYS A 43 -3.44 14.55 -13.42
CA LYS A 43 -3.94 13.25 -13.84
C LYS A 43 -3.17 12.15 -13.09
N THR A 44 -3.88 11.35 -12.32
CA THR A 44 -3.29 10.21 -11.63
C THR A 44 -3.72 8.93 -12.33
N VAL A 45 -2.74 8.09 -12.64
CA VAL A 45 -2.96 6.75 -13.19
C VAL A 45 -2.47 5.76 -12.15
N VAL A 46 -3.41 5.01 -11.57
CA VAL A 46 -3.07 3.96 -10.59
C VAL A 46 -3.07 2.63 -11.30
N ASN A 47 -1.88 2.11 -11.56
CA ASN A 47 -1.72 0.80 -12.17
C ASN A 47 -1.95 -0.32 -11.15
N GLN A 48 -2.35 -1.49 -11.67
CA GLN A 48 -2.41 -2.69 -10.82
C GLN A 48 -1.04 -2.95 -10.21
N PRO A 49 -0.97 -3.26 -8.90
CA PRO A 49 0.31 -3.49 -8.24
C PRO A 49 1.06 -4.67 -8.86
N LYS A 50 2.36 -4.50 -9.04
CA LYS A 50 3.23 -5.59 -9.49
C LYS A 50 3.42 -6.57 -8.33
N VAL A 51 2.72 -7.70 -8.41
CA VAL A 51 2.77 -8.77 -7.41
C VAL A 51 4.04 -9.58 -7.58
N SER A 52 4.77 -9.79 -6.49
CA SER A 52 5.99 -10.61 -6.45
C SER A 52 5.70 -12.08 -6.13
N GLN A 53 4.64 -12.32 -5.34
CA GLN A 53 4.24 -13.66 -4.92
C GLN A 53 2.72 -13.74 -4.75
N VAL A 54 2.14 -14.88 -5.07
CA VAL A 54 0.71 -15.16 -4.83
C VAL A 54 0.58 -16.33 -3.86
N ILE A 55 -0.17 -16.10 -2.78
CA ILE A 55 -0.51 -17.12 -1.77
C ILE A 55 -1.99 -17.44 -1.92
N LYS A 56 -2.32 -18.72 -2.12
CA LYS A 56 -3.70 -19.20 -2.23
C LYS A 56 -4.09 -19.93 -0.96
N VAL A 57 -5.19 -19.54 -0.34
CA VAL A 57 -5.67 -20.07 0.93
C VAL A 57 -7.12 -20.51 0.83
N ASN A 58 -7.39 -21.72 1.27
CA ASN A 58 -8.75 -22.23 1.41
C ASN A 58 -9.08 -22.34 2.90
N CYS A 59 -10.17 -21.68 3.33
CA CYS A 59 -10.62 -21.63 4.71
C CYS A 59 -12.05 -22.15 4.83
N LEU A 60 -12.33 -22.92 5.88
CA LEU A 60 -13.71 -23.24 6.23
C LEU A 60 -14.42 -22.00 6.79
N ILE A 61 -15.69 -21.84 6.44
CA ILE A 61 -16.55 -20.79 6.99
C ILE A 61 -16.54 -20.86 8.53
N GLY A 62 -16.45 -19.71 9.17
CA GLY A 62 -16.42 -19.58 10.62
C GLY A 62 -15.05 -19.82 11.26
N ASN A 63 -14.06 -20.28 10.50
CA ASN A 63 -12.71 -20.52 10.99
C ASN A 63 -11.73 -19.44 10.53
N SER A 64 -10.74 -19.16 11.38
CA SER A 64 -9.54 -18.42 11.00
C SER A 64 -8.42 -19.43 10.69
N THR A 65 -7.49 -19.04 9.84
CA THR A 65 -6.36 -19.89 9.45
C THR A 65 -5.06 -19.10 9.49
N GLN A 66 -4.02 -19.69 10.06
CA GLN A 66 -2.69 -19.12 10.04
C GLN A 66 -1.92 -19.65 8.84
N VAL A 67 -1.33 -18.75 8.07
CA VAL A 67 -0.50 -19.07 6.90
C VAL A 67 0.92 -18.56 7.12
N LYS A 68 1.89 -19.39 6.75
CA LYS A 68 3.32 -19.05 6.82
C LYS A 68 3.91 -19.07 5.42
N PHE A 69 4.70 -18.06 5.11
CA PHE A 69 5.46 -18.02 3.86
C PHE A 69 6.89 -17.57 4.12
N SER A 70 7.78 -18.00 3.24
CA SER A 70 9.18 -17.61 3.28
C SER A 70 9.36 -16.27 2.57
N PHE A 71 10.09 -15.36 3.19
CA PHE A 71 10.45 -14.07 2.62
C PHE A 71 11.95 -13.82 2.83
N THR A 72 12.63 -13.51 1.73
CA THR A 72 14.05 -13.15 1.75
C THR A 72 14.16 -11.64 1.54
N SER A 73 14.85 -10.94 2.44
CA SER A 73 15.14 -9.53 2.26
C SER A 73 16.00 -9.34 1.00
N PRO A 74 15.59 -8.50 0.04
CA PRO A 74 16.40 -8.20 -1.13
C PRO A 74 17.47 -7.13 -0.83
N LEU A 75 17.47 -6.57 0.38
CA LEU A 75 18.42 -5.56 0.79
C LEU A 75 19.72 -6.21 1.25
N ASN A 76 20.83 -5.64 0.81
CA ASN A 76 22.18 -6.12 1.14
C ASN A 76 22.74 -5.51 2.45
N THR A 77 21.87 -4.84 3.22
CA THR A 77 22.19 -4.22 4.51
C THR A 77 21.15 -4.61 5.55
N TRP A 78 21.50 -4.48 6.81
CA TRP A 78 20.52 -4.57 7.88
C TRP A 78 19.41 -3.52 7.70
N SER A 79 18.17 -3.94 7.84
CA SER A 79 17.01 -3.07 7.63
C SER A 79 15.81 -3.54 8.44
N VAL A 80 14.90 -2.62 8.75
CA VAL A 80 13.58 -2.92 9.30
C VAL A 80 12.57 -2.76 8.17
N LEU A 81 11.85 -3.84 7.88
CA LEU A 81 10.79 -3.83 6.89
C LEU A 81 9.43 -3.73 7.57
N ASN A 82 8.59 -2.88 7.01
CA ASN A 82 7.20 -2.70 7.41
C ASN A 82 6.32 -3.61 6.55
N PHE A 83 5.37 -4.28 7.20
CA PHE A 83 4.37 -5.13 6.57
C PHE A 83 2.99 -4.55 6.82
N GLU A 84 2.23 -4.27 5.79
CA GLU A 84 0.90 -3.69 5.90
C GLU A 84 -0.12 -4.47 5.06
N SER A 85 -1.29 -4.74 5.63
CA SER A 85 -2.40 -5.39 4.91
C SER A 85 -3.32 -4.36 4.26
N SER A 86 -3.65 -4.56 2.99
CA SER A 86 -4.65 -3.76 2.28
C SER A 86 -6.06 -3.88 2.88
N ASN A 87 -6.33 -4.99 3.58
CA ASN A 87 -7.61 -5.26 4.22
C ASN A 87 -7.40 -6.11 5.49
N ARG A 88 -7.34 -5.44 6.64
CA ARG A 88 -7.13 -6.07 7.95
C ARG A 88 -8.29 -6.98 8.37
N ASN A 89 -9.47 -6.81 7.79
CA ASN A 89 -10.61 -7.71 8.06
C ASN A 89 -10.50 -9.05 7.33
N MET A 90 -9.61 -9.15 6.34
CA MET A 90 -9.34 -10.38 5.60
C MET A 90 -8.01 -11.02 6.00
N VAL A 91 -6.97 -10.19 6.13
CA VAL A 91 -5.60 -10.61 6.45
C VAL A 91 -5.06 -9.72 7.56
N GLU A 92 -4.78 -10.31 8.69
CA GLU A 92 -4.14 -9.66 9.83
C GLU A 92 -2.67 -10.06 9.91
N LEU A 93 -1.83 -9.10 10.24
CA LEU A 93 -0.40 -9.29 10.44
C LEU A 93 -0.10 -9.24 11.94
N PRO A 94 0.30 -10.37 12.57
CA PRO A 94 0.66 -10.39 13.99
C PRO A 94 1.86 -9.50 14.32
N VAL A 95 2.74 -9.30 13.33
CA VAL A 95 3.93 -8.44 13.43
C VAL A 95 3.99 -7.57 12.19
N GLU A 96 3.97 -6.25 12.40
CA GLU A 96 3.98 -5.27 11.31
C GLU A 96 5.39 -4.75 10.97
N GLN A 97 6.37 -4.97 11.84
CA GLN A 97 7.76 -4.56 11.61
C GLN A 97 8.72 -5.70 11.96
N ILE A 98 9.58 -6.04 11.02
CA ILE A 98 10.54 -7.13 11.17
C ILE A 98 11.91 -6.65 10.71
N ALA A 99 12.91 -6.83 11.60
CA ALA A 99 14.31 -6.57 11.26
C ALA A 99 14.89 -7.73 10.45
N PHE A 100 15.68 -7.41 9.44
CA PHE A 100 16.40 -8.36 8.59
C PHE A 100 17.87 -7.99 8.53
N ASN A 101 18.72 -9.00 8.54
CA ASN A 101 20.11 -8.86 8.09
C ASN A 101 20.17 -8.89 6.56
N SER A 102 21.37 -8.63 6.01
CA SER A 102 21.62 -8.72 4.57
C SER A 102 21.15 -10.08 4.02
N GLU A 103 20.26 -10.06 3.04
CA GLU A 103 19.74 -11.24 2.33
C GLU A 103 19.16 -12.34 3.24
N GLU A 104 18.79 -11.99 4.47
CA GLU A 104 18.24 -12.94 5.44
C GLU A 104 16.87 -13.45 4.98
N ASN A 105 16.67 -14.77 5.13
CA ASN A 105 15.37 -15.41 4.94
C ASN A 105 14.66 -15.57 6.29
N LYS A 106 13.39 -15.16 6.36
CA LYS A 106 12.53 -15.38 7.52
C LYS A 106 11.17 -15.95 7.13
N ILE A 107 10.58 -16.69 8.05
CA ILE A 107 9.21 -17.15 7.93
C ILE A 107 8.29 -16.05 8.46
N ILE A 108 7.46 -15.52 7.58
CA ILE A 108 6.44 -14.53 7.90
C ILE A 108 5.12 -15.25 8.12
N THR A 109 4.42 -14.84 9.17
CA THR A 109 3.11 -15.39 9.51
C THR A 109 2.03 -14.36 9.28
N ILE A 110 0.95 -14.76 8.61
CA ILE A 110 -0.27 -13.98 8.44
C ILE A 110 -1.46 -14.78 8.97
N ASN A 111 -2.44 -14.09 9.52
CA ASN A 111 -3.70 -14.68 9.95
C ASN A 111 -4.79 -14.35 8.93
N ILE A 112 -5.42 -15.36 8.38
CA ILE A 112 -6.63 -15.20 7.57
C ILE A 112 -7.82 -15.09 8.53
N CYS A 113 -8.54 -13.99 8.46
CA CYS A 113 -9.67 -13.73 9.32
C CYS A 113 -10.85 -14.64 8.96
N LYS A 114 -11.65 -15.01 9.95
CA LYS A 114 -12.85 -15.80 9.73
C LYS A 114 -13.87 -15.03 8.88
N SER A 115 -14.55 -15.73 7.98
CA SER A 115 -15.75 -15.25 7.31
C SER A 115 -16.94 -16.10 7.70
N LEU A 116 -18.11 -15.49 7.85
CA LEU A 116 -19.37 -16.19 8.11
C LEU A 116 -20.12 -16.56 6.82
N VAL A 117 -19.57 -16.16 5.66
CA VAL A 117 -20.17 -16.34 4.35
C VAL A 117 -19.17 -16.98 3.41
N ALA A 118 -19.62 -17.91 2.58
CA ALA A 118 -18.84 -18.46 1.49
C ALA A 118 -18.53 -17.36 0.47
N GLY A 119 -17.32 -17.40 -0.08
CA GLY A 119 -16.93 -16.42 -1.08
C GLY A 119 -15.43 -16.45 -1.40
N ARG A 120 -15.07 -15.60 -2.34
CA ARG A 120 -13.67 -15.38 -2.72
C ARG A 120 -13.31 -13.94 -2.47
N GLY A 121 -12.09 -13.72 -2.03
CA GLY A 121 -11.55 -12.40 -1.84
C GLY A 121 -10.05 -12.37 -2.08
N THR A 122 -9.53 -11.19 -2.37
CA THR A 122 -8.11 -10.94 -2.52
C THR A 122 -7.69 -9.81 -1.61
N ALA A 123 -6.63 -10.01 -0.87
CA ALA A 123 -5.94 -8.98 -0.11
C ALA A 123 -4.48 -8.89 -0.55
N TYR A 124 -3.85 -7.76 -0.29
CA TYR A 124 -2.44 -7.54 -0.57
C TYR A 124 -1.68 -7.27 0.73
N VAL A 125 -0.49 -7.82 0.83
CA VAL A 125 0.48 -7.46 1.87
C VAL A 125 1.55 -6.62 1.21
N PHE A 126 1.64 -5.37 1.63
CA PHE A 126 2.67 -4.43 1.21
C PHE A 126 3.88 -4.57 2.13
N ILE A 127 5.06 -4.62 1.54
CA ILE A 127 6.33 -4.70 2.26
C ILE A 127 7.18 -3.52 1.80
N SER A 128 7.59 -2.69 2.74
CA SER A 128 8.40 -1.51 2.45
C SER A 128 9.49 -1.30 3.51
N ASP A 129 10.57 -0.64 3.14
CA ASP A 129 11.54 -0.11 4.09
C ASP A 129 11.06 1.25 4.65
N SER A 130 11.79 1.77 5.66
CA SER A 130 11.46 3.06 6.30
C SER A 130 11.50 4.25 5.35
N ASP A 131 12.31 4.16 4.29
CA ASP A 131 12.54 5.26 3.34
C ASP A 131 11.68 5.11 2.07
N ASN A 132 10.86 4.07 2.00
CA ASN A 132 10.06 3.69 0.83
C ASN A 132 10.86 3.51 -0.47
N LEU A 133 12.14 3.22 -0.36
CA LEU A 133 13.03 2.91 -1.48
C LEU A 133 12.82 1.49 -2.00
N PHE A 134 12.35 0.60 -1.13
CA PHE A 134 11.98 -0.76 -1.44
C PHE A 134 10.48 -0.97 -1.26
N ASN A 135 9.83 -1.53 -2.27
CA ASN A 135 8.42 -1.90 -2.20
C ASN A 135 8.19 -3.26 -2.88
N GLN A 136 7.59 -4.17 -2.14
CA GLN A 136 7.18 -5.47 -2.64
C GLN A 136 5.73 -5.75 -2.24
N ILE A 137 5.01 -6.46 -3.10
CA ILE A 137 3.59 -6.77 -2.88
C ILE A 137 3.37 -8.27 -3.01
N ILE A 138 2.73 -8.83 -1.98
CA ILE A 138 2.29 -10.21 -1.97
C ILE A 138 0.78 -10.22 -2.08
N GLN A 139 0.24 -10.98 -3.03
CA GLN A 139 -1.19 -11.19 -3.18
C GLN A 139 -1.63 -12.41 -2.38
N VAL A 140 -2.73 -12.28 -1.64
CA VAL A 140 -3.34 -13.37 -0.88
C VAL A 140 -4.74 -13.60 -1.41
N ASP A 141 -4.93 -14.70 -2.12
CA ASP A 141 -6.23 -15.14 -2.63
C ASP A 141 -6.88 -16.09 -1.64
N ILE A 142 -8.06 -15.74 -1.15
CA ILE A 142 -8.75 -16.46 -0.09
C ILE A 142 -10.07 -16.99 -0.63
N VAL A 143 -10.35 -18.26 -0.36
CA VAL A 143 -11.63 -18.92 -0.64
C VAL A 143 -12.19 -19.44 0.67
N HIS A 144 -13.38 -18.95 1.06
CA HIS A 144 -14.16 -19.50 2.17
C HIS A 144 -15.25 -20.43 1.62
N TYR A 145 -15.34 -21.67 2.13
CA TYR A 145 -16.26 -22.72 1.68
C TYR A 145 -16.89 -23.50 2.83
#